data_74c2208a86cc74d62dbd05f7d8ca14af
#
_entry.id   74c2208a86cc74d62dbd05f7d8ca14af
#
_cell.length_a   1.000
_cell.length_b   1.000
_cell.length_c   1.000
_cell.angle_alpha   90.00
_cell.angle_beta   90.00
_cell.angle_gamma   90.00
#
_symmetry.space_group_name_H-M   'P 1'
#
loop_
_entity.id
_entity.type
_entity.pdbx_description
1 polymer ?
#
loop_
_entity_poly.entity_id
_entity_poly.type
_entity_poly.pdbx_seq_one_letter_code
_entity_poly.pdbx_strand_id
1 'polypeptide(L)'
;MTLALRTSGDKKNVGFDFSSGLVTDMRHALGRDPGSCQFTGAYCMEPEIFGRIPSGEAVSIIPLFLDYIREGRLRGILADDGLWMDMGTPETYLQAHLDFPSPAPRIHPQARVSPRAFVDGHCVIGPGAAVEDGCRLQGCVVWPGVCVPSGTCAERRIFYCSPTDY
;
A
#
# COMPACT_ATOMS: atom_id res chain seq x y z
N MET A 1 -1.16 21.64 -9.09
CA MET A 1 -1.17 20.30 -8.46
C MET A 1 -0.78 19.25 -9.50
N THR A 2 0.00 18.23 -9.11
CA THR A 2 0.46 17.18 -10.03
C THR A 2 0.32 15.82 -9.37
N LEU A 3 -0.29 14.86 -10.08
CA LEU A 3 -0.46 13.47 -9.65
C LEU A 3 0.60 12.58 -10.28
N ALA A 4 1.08 11.57 -9.56
CA ALA A 4 1.82 10.47 -10.13
C ALA A 4 0.84 9.40 -10.63
N LEU A 5 0.93 9.07 -11.91
CA LEU A 5 0.02 8.15 -12.60
C LEU A 5 0.79 6.97 -13.20
N ARG A 6 0.09 5.85 -13.39
CA ARG A 6 0.61 4.68 -14.12
C ARG A 6 -0.31 4.31 -15.26
N THR A 7 0.29 3.91 -16.38
CA THR A 7 -0.46 3.35 -17.52
C THR A 7 -0.76 1.85 -17.33
N SER A 8 -0.05 1.20 -16.40
CA SER A 8 -0.26 -0.19 -15.97
C SER A 8 -1.13 -0.26 -14.71
N GLY A 9 -1.76 -1.41 -14.47
CA GLY A 9 -2.59 -1.69 -13.30
C GLY A 9 -4.06 -1.95 -13.64
N ASP A 10 -4.77 -2.54 -12.68
CA ASP A 10 -6.14 -3.06 -12.90
C ASP A 10 -7.23 -2.01 -12.67
N LYS A 11 -6.91 -0.93 -11.95
CA LYS A 11 -7.87 0.11 -11.55
C LYS A 11 -7.61 1.42 -12.27
N LYS A 12 -7.68 1.41 -13.61
CA LYS A 12 -7.54 2.63 -14.42
C LYS A 12 -8.81 3.46 -14.31
N ASN A 13 -8.78 4.46 -13.46
CA ASN A 13 -9.93 5.33 -13.16
C ASN A 13 -9.58 6.83 -13.23
N VAL A 14 -8.46 7.15 -13.88
CA VAL A 14 -8.02 8.52 -14.12
C VAL A 14 -7.94 8.73 -15.62
N GLY A 15 -8.72 9.67 -16.14
CA GLY A 15 -8.60 10.17 -17.50
C GLY A 15 -7.39 11.08 -17.61
N PHE A 16 -6.54 10.85 -18.62
CA PHE A 16 -5.31 11.58 -18.81
C PHE A 16 -5.07 11.91 -20.27
N ASP A 17 -4.91 13.18 -20.58
CA ASP A 17 -4.51 13.64 -21.90
C ASP A 17 -2.98 13.62 -22.02
N PHE A 18 -2.47 12.64 -22.75
CA PHE A 18 -1.04 12.44 -22.98
C PHE A 18 -0.38 13.58 -23.77
N SER A 19 -1.15 14.38 -24.50
CA SER A 19 -0.62 15.49 -25.30
C SER A 19 -0.38 16.74 -24.46
N SER A 20 -1.30 17.07 -23.56
CA SER A 20 -1.24 18.26 -22.71
C SER A 20 -0.65 17.99 -21.32
N GLY A 21 -0.63 16.72 -20.88
CA GLY A 21 -0.25 16.33 -19.53
C GLY A 21 -1.30 16.70 -18.49
N LEU A 22 -2.54 16.93 -18.91
CA LEU A 22 -3.65 17.25 -18.00
C LEU A 22 -4.45 16.00 -17.63
N VAL A 23 -4.88 15.97 -16.37
CA VAL A 23 -5.90 15.02 -15.92
C VAL A 23 -7.27 15.54 -16.35
N THR A 24 -8.05 14.71 -17.02
CA THR A 24 -9.34 15.08 -17.65
C THR A 24 -10.56 14.59 -16.87
N ASP A 25 -10.41 13.48 -16.14
CA ASP A 25 -11.46 12.90 -15.30
C ASP A 25 -10.83 12.10 -14.16
N MET A 26 -11.59 11.86 -13.10
CA MET A 26 -11.24 10.95 -12.03
C MET A 26 -12.46 10.19 -11.54
N ARG A 27 -12.36 8.85 -11.50
CA ARG A 27 -13.44 7.93 -11.09
C ARG A 27 -14.74 8.14 -11.91
N HIS A 28 -14.61 8.53 -13.17
CA HIS A 28 -15.72 8.84 -14.09
C HIS A 28 -16.67 9.95 -13.57
N ALA A 29 -16.22 10.76 -12.61
CA ALA A 29 -17.08 11.74 -11.94
C ALA A 29 -17.52 12.89 -12.86
N LEU A 30 -16.79 13.16 -13.95
CA LEU A 30 -17.12 14.18 -14.93
C LEU A 30 -17.66 13.61 -16.24
N GLY A 31 -17.65 12.29 -16.40
CA GLY A 31 -18.14 11.61 -17.60
C GLY A 31 -17.33 11.89 -18.87
N ARG A 32 -16.07 12.33 -18.73
CA ARG A 32 -15.23 12.76 -19.86
C ARG A 32 -14.33 11.66 -20.40
N ASP A 33 -13.90 10.72 -19.55
CA ASP A 33 -12.93 9.69 -19.90
C ASP A 33 -13.20 8.39 -19.12
N PRO A 34 -13.18 7.20 -19.76
CA PRO A 34 -13.35 5.92 -19.08
C PRO A 34 -12.17 5.54 -18.15
N GLY A 35 -11.08 6.29 -18.19
CA GLY A 35 -9.87 6.03 -17.43
C GLY A 35 -8.78 5.34 -18.25
N SER A 36 -7.68 6.04 -18.45
CA SER A 36 -6.49 5.58 -19.17
C SER A 36 -5.34 5.26 -18.22
N CYS A 37 -5.35 5.84 -17.03
CA CYS A 37 -4.30 5.71 -16.01
C CYS A 37 -4.86 5.32 -14.64
N GLN A 38 -3.97 4.76 -13.82
CA GLN A 38 -4.19 4.50 -12.40
C GLN A 38 -3.49 5.57 -11.56
N PHE A 39 -4.16 6.10 -10.55
CA PHE A 39 -3.55 6.98 -9.56
C PHE A 39 -2.73 6.17 -8.56
N THR A 40 -1.48 6.57 -8.35
CA THR A 40 -0.56 5.86 -7.43
C THR A 40 -0.75 6.19 -5.95
N GLY A 41 -1.55 7.22 -5.64
CA GLY A 41 -1.65 7.77 -4.29
C GLY A 41 -0.64 8.88 -3.99
N ALA A 42 0.38 9.06 -4.83
CA ALA A 42 1.38 10.11 -4.66
C ALA A 42 1.03 11.35 -5.48
N TYR A 43 1.14 12.53 -4.87
CA TYR A 43 0.89 13.80 -5.53
C TYR A 43 1.66 14.95 -4.87
N CYS A 44 1.89 16.01 -5.65
CA CYS A 44 2.45 17.27 -5.17
C CYS A 44 1.43 18.39 -5.30
N MET A 45 1.35 19.26 -4.31
CA MET A 45 0.45 20.41 -4.30
C MET A 45 1.12 21.65 -3.75
N GLU A 46 0.65 22.81 -4.18
CA GLU A 46 1.06 24.09 -3.61
C GLU A 46 0.42 24.29 -2.22
N PRO A 47 1.10 24.98 -1.27
CA PRO A 47 0.61 25.19 0.09
C PRO A 47 -0.76 25.88 0.17
N GLU A 48 -1.10 26.73 -0.79
CA GLU A 48 -2.38 27.47 -0.86
C GLU A 48 -3.59 26.53 -0.93
N ILE A 49 -3.38 25.31 -1.37
CA ILE A 49 -4.44 24.29 -1.47
C ILE A 49 -4.99 23.90 -0.09
N PHE A 50 -4.16 23.96 0.95
CA PHE A 50 -4.62 23.65 2.31
C PHE A 50 -5.74 24.58 2.79
N GLY A 51 -5.78 25.82 2.29
CA GLY A 51 -6.89 26.74 2.55
C GLY A 51 -8.24 26.34 1.94
N ARG A 52 -8.24 25.39 0.99
CA ARG A 52 -9.45 24.84 0.34
C ARG A 52 -9.93 23.53 1.00
N ILE A 53 -9.18 23.01 1.95
CA ILE A 53 -9.50 21.76 2.67
C ILE A 53 -10.15 22.14 4.01
N PRO A 54 -11.37 21.65 4.31
CA PRO A 54 -12.00 21.85 5.62
C PRO A 54 -11.08 21.40 6.76
N SER A 55 -10.95 22.22 7.79
CA SER A 55 -10.16 21.87 8.96
C SER A 55 -10.99 21.14 10.01
N GLY A 56 -10.35 20.21 10.75
CA GLY A 56 -10.98 19.49 11.87
C GLY A 56 -11.80 18.27 11.48
N GLU A 57 -11.91 17.96 10.19
CA GLU A 57 -12.63 16.79 9.69
C GLU A 57 -11.79 15.96 8.74
N ALA A 58 -11.97 14.64 8.75
CA ALA A 58 -11.40 13.76 7.75
C ALA A 58 -12.23 13.85 6.46
N VAL A 59 -11.67 14.45 5.42
CA VAL A 59 -12.35 14.62 4.13
C VAL A 59 -11.60 13.92 3.00
N SER A 60 -12.34 13.50 1.97
CA SER A 60 -11.73 12.99 0.74
C SER A 60 -11.07 14.13 -0.05
N ILE A 61 -9.88 13.88 -0.59
CA ILE A 61 -9.18 14.82 -1.47
C ILE A 61 -9.78 14.85 -2.90
N ILE A 62 -10.59 13.85 -3.26
CA ILE A 62 -11.12 13.69 -4.62
C ILE A 62 -11.96 14.87 -5.09
N PRO A 63 -12.86 15.46 -4.30
CA PRO A 63 -13.60 16.66 -4.71
C PRO A 63 -12.66 17.80 -5.12
N LEU A 64 -11.59 18.02 -4.37
CA LEU A 64 -10.58 19.05 -4.70
C LEU A 64 -9.87 18.74 -6.03
N PHE A 65 -9.54 17.49 -6.31
CA PHE A 65 -8.99 17.09 -7.61
C PHE A 65 -9.96 17.39 -8.74
N LEU A 66 -11.26 17.11 -8.57
CA LEU A 66 -12.28 17.42 -9.58
C LEU A 66 -12.40 18.90 -9.85
N ASP A 67 -12.28 19.77 -8.85
CA ASP A 67 -12.27 21.22 -9.02
C ASP A 67 -11.05 21.66 -9.82
N TYR A 68 -9.86 21.14 -9.50
CA TYR A 68 -8.65 21.43 -10.27
C TYR A 68 -8.68 20.90 -11.70
N ILE A 69 -9.40 19.78 -11.96
CA ILE A 69 -9.67 19.31 -13.33
C ILE A 69 -10.57 20.30 -14.07
N ARG A 70 -11.64 20.78 -13.44
CA ARG A 70 -12.56 21.77 -14.05
C ARG A 70 -11.84 23.08 -14.39
N GLU A 71 -10.89 23.47 -13.54
CA GLU A 71 -10.04 24.66 -13.71
C GLU A 71 -8.92 24.44 -14.74
N GLY A 72 -8.71 23.21 -15.26
CA GLY A 72 -7.59 22.89 -16.15
C GLY A 72 -6.21 22.98 -15.46
N ARG A 73 -6.13 22.76 -14.16
CA ARG A 73 -4.95 22.95 -13.31
C ARG A 73 -4.45 21.67 -12.66
N LEU A 74 -5.05 20.51 -12.92
CA LEU A 74 -4.57 19.23 -12.45
C LEU A 74 -3.71 18.56 -13.53
N ARG A 75 -2.43 18.39 -13.24
CA ARG A 75 -1.49 17.71 -14.12
C ARG A 75 -1.24 16.27 -13.66
N GLY A 76 -0.79 15.44 -14.59
CA GLY A 76 -0.26 14.11 -14.31
C GLY A 76 1.18 13.99 -14.80
N ILE A 77 1.95 13.16 -14.14
CA ILE A 77 3.22 12.63 -14.62
C ILE A 77 3.14 11.10 -14.61
N LEU A 78 3.70 10.47 -15.64
CA LEU A 78 3.77 9.01 -15.69
C LEU A 78 4.93 8.52 -14.83
N ALA A 79 4.65 7.55 -13.97
CA ALA A 79 5.59 6.90 -13.07
C ALA A 79 5.51 5.37 -13.26
N ASP A 80 5.72 4.93 -14.50
CA ASP A 80 5.64 3.52 -14.88
C ASP A 80 6.89 2.73 -14.51
N ASP A 81 8.00 3.43 -14.29
CA ASP A 81 9.24 2.81 -13.86
C ASP A 81 9.17 2.32 -12.41
N GLY A 82 9.69 1.13 -12.18
CA GLY A 82 9.77 0.55 -10.85
C GLY A 82 8.51 -0.16 -10.38
N LEU A 83 8.65 -0.76 -9.21
CA LEU A 83 7.59 -1.52 -8.57
C LEU A 83 6.66 -0.59 -7.80
N TRP A 84 5.37 -0.74 -8.03
CA TRP A 84 4.31 -0.08 -7.25
C TRP A 84 3.28 -1.11 -6.82
N MET A 85 2.86 -1.07 -5.57
CA MET A 85 1.87 -1.97 -4.99
C MET A 85 0.84 -1.18 -4.19
N ASP A 86 -0.45 -1.48 -4.39
CA ASP A 86 -1.54 -1.00 -3.55
C ASP A 86 -1.68 -1.93 -2.34
N MET A 87 -1.31 -1.45 -1.16
CA MET A 87 -1.35 -2.21 0.09
C MET A 87 -2.49 -1.74 1.01
N GLY A 88 -3.63 -1.42 0.43
CA GLY A 88 -4.79 -0.87 1.15
C GLY A 88 -5.59 -1.89 1.96
N THR A 89 -5.32 -3.19 1.85
CA THR A 89 -5.96 -4.24 2.64
C THR A 89 -4.94 -5.21 3.23
N PRO A 90 -5.30 -5.99 4.28
CA PRO A 90 -4.43 -7.02 4.83
C PRO A 90 -3.96 -8.04 3.78
N GLU A 91 -4.84 -8.40 2.84
CA GLU A 91 -4.55 -9.36 1.77
C GLU A 91 -3.51 -8.80 0.80
N THR A 92 -3.68 -7.55 0.34
CA THR A 92 -2.73 -6.89 -0.56
C THR A 92 -1.40 -6.61 0.12
N TYR A 93 -1.42 -6.27 1.42
CA TYR A 93 -0.21 -6.15 2.24
C TYR A 93 0.56 -7.47 2.33
N LEU A 94 -0.13 -8.57 2.63
CA LEU A 94 0.48 -9.90 2.68
C LEU A 94 1.03 -10.31 1.31
N GLN A 95 0.24 -10.08 0.24
CA GLN A 95 0.67 -10.39 -1.12
C GLN A 95 1.93 -9.63 -1.51
N ALA A 96 2.03 -8.35 -1.14
CA ALA A 96 3.24 -7.55 -1.38
C ALA A 96 4.48 -8.18 -0.75
N HIS A 97 4.37 -8.77 0.46
CA HIS A 97 5.48 -9.49 1.08
C HIS A 97 5.84 -10.79 0.37
N LEU A 98 4.86 -11.50 -0.20
CA LEU A 98 5.07 -12.74 -0.95
C LEU A 98 5.67 -12.49 -2.33
N ASP A 99 5.32 -11.37 -2.97
CA ASP A 99 5.82 -10.98 -4.30
C ASP A 99 7.30 -10.53 -4.27
N PHE A 100 7.85 -10.28 -3.07
CA PHE A 100 9.27 -10.06 -2.88
C PHE A 100 9.98 -11.38 -2.52
N PRO A 101 10.42 -12.17 -3.51
CA PRO A 101 11.06 -13.44 -3.24
C PRO A 101 12.36 -13.23 -2.46
N SER A 102 12.55 -14.06 -1.45
CA SER A 102 13.81 -14.15 -0.72
C SER A 102 14.20 -15.62 -0.60
N PRO A 103 15.47 -15.98 -0.81
CA PRO A 103 15.94 -17.35 -0.65
C PRO A 103 15.87 -17.84 0.80
N ALA A 104 15.71 -16.94 1.75
CA ALA A 104 15.61 -17.21 3.18
C ALA A 104 14.57 -16.30 3.83
N PRO A 105 14.01 -16.68 4.98
CA PRO A 105 13.08 -15.83 5.73
C PRO A 105 13.76 -14.53 6.14
N ARG A 106 13.02 -13.44 6.06
CA ARG A 106 13.49 -12.10 6.49
C ARG A 106 13.25 -11.94 7.99
N ILE A 107 14.21 -12.39 8.78
CA ILE A 107 14.16 -12.34 10.24
C ILE A 107 14.96 -11.14 10.74
N HIS A 108 14.29 -10.25 11.46
CA HIS A 108 14.98 -9.09 12.06
C HIS A 108 15.97 -9.55 13.13
N PRO A 109 17.17 -8.95 13.26
CA PRO A 109 18.18 -9.37 14.24
C PRO A 109 17.72 -9.37 15.70
N GLN A 110 16.72 -8.56 16.04
CA GLN A 110 16.11 -8.52 17.39
C GLN A 110 14.96 -9.52 17.58
N ALA A 111 14.56 -10.25 16.52
CA ALA A 111 13.57 -11.29 16.65
C ALA A 111 14.15 -12.56 17.26
N ARG A 112 13.31 -13.33 17.93
CA ARG A 112 13.67 -14.64 18.49
C ARG A 112 12.86 -15.71 17.78
N VAL A 113 13.53 -16.61 17.09
CA VAL A 113 12.90 -17.77 16.45
C VAL A 113 13.47 -19.01 17.07
N SER A 114 12.61 -19.87 17.62
CA SER A 114 13.05 -21.14 18.18
C SER A 114 13.74 -22.00 17.13
N PRO A 115 14.85 -22.69 17.48
CA PRO A 115 15.50 -23.68 16.61
C PRO A 115 14.58 -24.86 16.21
N ARG A 116 13.47 -25.07 16.96
CA ARG A 116 12.48 -26.10 16.65
C ARG A 116 11.30 -25.57 15.83
N ALA A 117 11.29 -24.28 15.49
CA ALA A 117 10.30 -23.71 14.59
C ALA A 117 10.74 -23.86 13.13
N PHE A 118 9.78 -24.12 12.25
CA PHE A 118 9.97 -24.04 10.81
C PHE A 118 9.39 -22.72 10.31
N VAL A 119 10.21 -21.93 9.65
CA VAL A 119 9.83 -20.64 9.04
C VAL A 119 10.34 -20.65 7.60
N ASP A 120 9.45 -20.59 6.62
CA ASP A 120 9.84 -20.64 5.21
C ASP A 120 10.44 -19.32 4.69
N GLY A 121 11.02 -19.37 3.46
CA GLY A 121 11.69 -18.22 2.82
C GLY A 121 10.81 -17.01 2.54
N HIS A 122 9.49 -17.16 2.55
CA HIS A 122 8.54 -16.05 2.30
C HIS A 122 8.10 -15.35 3.58
N CYS A 123 8.47 -15.88 4.76
CA CYS A 123 8.12 -15.26 6.02
C CYS A 123 8.92 -13.99 6.31
N VAL A 124 8.28 -13.06 7.02
CA VAL A 124 8.88 -11.82 7.54
C VAL A 124 8.62 -11.76 9.04
N ILE A 125 9.70 -11.71 9.84
CA ILE A 125 9.61 -11.65 11.29
C ILE A 125 10.17 -10.31 11.77
N GLY A 126 9.32 -9.48 12.35
CA GLY A 126 9.63 -8.11 12.75
C GLY A 126 10.52 -8.03 14.02
N PRO A 127 11.03 -6.83 14.32
CA PRO A 127 11.89 -6.61 15.48
C PRO A 127 11.16 -6.95 16.80
N GLY A 128 11.86 -7.62 17.72
CA GLY A 128 11.32 -8.02 19.02
C GLY A 128 10.23 -9.11 18.97
N ALA A 129 9.85 -9.58 17.79
CA ALA A 129 8.91 -10.68 17.67
C ALA A 129 9.51 -12.00 18.18
N ALA A 130 8.65 -12.90 18.65
CA ALA A 130 9.05 -14.22 19.10
C ALA A 130 8.23 -15.30 18.38
N VAL A 131 8.91 -16.32 17.86
CA VAL A 131 8.29 -17.52 17.31
C VAL A 131 8.72 -18.72 18.17
N GLU A 132 7.77 -19.28 18.89
CA GLU A 132 8.02 -20.29 19.89
C GLU A 132 8.22 -21.70 19.30
N ASP A 133 8.49 -22.66 20.19
CA ASP A 133 8.80 -24.04 19.82
C ASP A 133 7.72 -24.73 18.97
N GLY A 134 8.11 -25.50 17.96
CA GLY A 134 7.20 -26.32 17.18
C GLY A 134 6.28 -25.55 16.22
N CYS A 135 6.47 -24.24 16.08
CA CYS A 135 5.74 -23.46 15.08
C CYS A 135 6.08 -23.88 13.65
N ARG A 136 5.10 -23.83 12.74
CA ARG A 136 5.26 -24.03 11.29
C ARG A 136 4.60 -22.84 10.57
N LEU A 137 5.41 -21.94 10.07
CA LEU A 137 4.95 -20.71 9.39
C LEU A 137 5.36 -20.74 7.92
N GLN A 138 4.39 -20.51 7.02
CA GLN A 138 4.59 -20.45 5.58
C GLN A 138 3.98 -19.15 5.02
N GLY A 139 4.80 -18.32 4.40
CA GLY A 139 4.35 -17.03 3.85
C GLY A 139 3.68 -16.14 4.87
N CYS A 140 4.16 -16.13 6.11
CA CYS A 140 3.57 -15.37 7.20
C CYS A 140 4.35 -14.08 7.47
N VAL A 141 3.63 -13.06 7.94
CA VAL A 141 4.21 -11.81 8.45
C VAL A 141 3.93 -11.73 9.94
N VAL A 142 4.98 -11.61 10.75
CA VAL A 142 4.88 -11.41 12.21
C VAL A 142 5.33 -9.99 12.52
N TRP A 143 4.43 -9.17 13.02
CA TRP A 143 4.71 -7.77 13.32
C TRP A 143 5.64 -7.60 14.53
N PRO A 144 6.23 -6.41 14.68
CA PRO A 144 7.12 -6.10 15.80
C PRO A 144 6.50 -6.43 17.16
N GLY A 145 7.30 -7.07 18.05
CA GLY A 145 6.88 -7.40 19.41
C GLY A 145 5.88 -8.53 19.57
N VAL A 146 5.36 -9.09 18.47
CA VAL A 146 4.33 -10.16 18.53
C VAL A 146 4.95 -11.49 18.92
N CYS A 147 4.29 -12.24 19.81
CA CYS A 147 4.64 -13.61 20.17
C CYS A 147 3.71 -14.59 19.44
N VAL A 148 4.29 -15.49 18.66
CA VAL A 148 3.59 -16.62 18.03
C VAL A 148 3.72 -17.83 18.98
N PRO A 149 2.60 -18.31 19.57
CA PRO A 149 2.65 -19.37 20.58
C PRO A 149 3.15 -20.71 20.04
N SER A 150 3.73 -21.52 20.93
CA SER A 150 4.25 -22.85 20.60
C SER A 150 3.23 -23.73 19.86
N GLY A 151 3.69 -24.48 18.88
CA GLY A 151 2.88 -25.39 18.07
C GLY A 151 1.96 -24.73 17.05
N THR A 152 2.04 -23.42 16.87
CA THR A 152 1.23 -22.71 15.87
C THR A 152 1.57 -23.17 14.46
N CYS A 153 0.56 -23.62 13.70
CA CYS A 153 0.67 -23.91 12.29
C CYS A 153 -0.14 -22.88 11.49
N ALA A 154 0.52 -22.12 10.64
CA ALA A 154 -0.14 -21.06 9.86
C ALA A 154 0.49 -20.91 8.47
N GLU A 155 -0.38 -20.61 7.51
CA GLU A 155 -0.02 -20.30 6.13
C GLU A 155 -0.68 -18.97 5.73
N ARG A 156 0.08 -18.11 5.05
CA ARG A 156 -0.38 -16.82 4.49
C ARG A 156 -1.14 -15.98 5.53
N ARG A 157 -0.53 -15.76 6.69
CA ARG A 157 -1.15 -15.07 7.81
C ARG A 157 -0.30 -13.90 8.31
N ILE A 158 -0.98 -12.84 8.74
CA ILE A 158 -0.39 -11.72 9.47
C ILE A 158 -0.67 -11.93 10.96
N PHE A 159 0.39 -11.91 11.76
CA PHE A 159 0.32 -11.87 13.22
C PHE A 159 0.59 -10.44 13.69
N TYR A 160 -0.34 -9.83 14.40
CA TYR A 160 -0.26 -8.46 14.90
C TYR A 160 -0.91 -8.36 16.29
N CYS A 161 -0.49 -7.40 17.10
CA CYS A 161 -1.21 -7.04 18.32
C CYS A 161 -2.38 -6.14 17.97
N SER A 162 -3.55 -6.44 18.51
CA SER A 162 -4.69 -5.54 18.37
C SER A 162 -4.42 -4.23 19.12
N PRO A 163 -4.90 -3.06 18.64
CA PRO A 163 -4.79 -1.80 19.39
C PRO A 163 -5.45 -1.83 20.77
N THR A 164 -6.25 -2.84 21.07
CA THR A 164 -6.89 -3.06 22.38
C THR A 164 -6.00 -3.81 23.37
N ASP A 165 -4.79 -4.21 22.99
CA ASP A 165 -3.86 -4.96 23.82
C ASP A 165 -2.81 -4.05 24.52
N TYR A 166 -3.02 -2.71 24.47
CA TYR A 166 -2.21 -1.70 25.18
C TYR A 166 -3.01 -0.97 26.26
#